data_1121ce1f3832c5997a11e2afcc7e7727
#
_entry.id   1121ce1f3832c5997a11e2afcc7e7727
#
_cell.length_a   1.000
_cell.length_b   1.000
_cell.length_c   1.000
_cell.angle_alpha   90.00
_cell.angle_beta   90.00
_cell.angle_gamma   90.00
#
_symmetry.space_group_name_H-M   'P 1'
#
loop_
_entity.id
_entity.type
_entity.pdbx_description
1 polymer ?
#
loop_
_entity_poly.entity_id
_entity_poly.type
_entity_poly.pdbx_seq_one_letter_code
_entity_poly.pdbx_strand_id
1 'polypeptide(L)'
;MFWADDDPVQRVTTYAPWSLAEGTGLLAEEVGHPYGVHGIFEDQGHVMTRIREEVSARMPRPDERRDLRLPPGVPVLDVVHTSLDQQGQPYELTCFVMRTDLTGLLYDVPVE
;
A
#
# COMPACT_ATOMS: atom_id res chain seq x y z
N MET A 1 1.48 -8.90 4.59
CA MET A 1 2.92 -8.78 4.24
C MET A 1 3.16 -9.58 2.97
N PHE A 2 4.01 -9.10 2.08
CA PHE A 2 4.31 -9.78 0.82
C PHE A 2 5.67 -10.47 0.90
N TRP A 3 5.79 -11.62 0.25
CA TRP A 3 6.94 -12.51 0.37
C TRP A 3 7.51 -12.85 -1.01
N ALA A 4 8.82 -13.00 -1.09
CA ALA A 4 9.51 -13.59 -2.23
C ALA A 4 10.27 -14.81 -1.72
N ASP A 5 9.89 -16.00 -2.20
CA ASP A 5 10.33 -17.28 -1.63
C ASP A 5 10.00 -17.31 -0.13
N ASP A 6 11.01 -17.45 0.74
CA ASP A 6 10.82 -17.46 2.18
C ASP A 6 11.15 -16.10 2.83
N ASP A 7 11.41 -15.06 2.03
CA ASP A 7 11.76 -13.73 2.52
C ASP A 7 10.60 -12.74 2.38
N PRO A 8 10.28 -11.97 3.44
CA PRO A 8 9.32 -10.89 3.32
C PRO A 8 9.90 -9.74 2.48
N VAL A 9 9.14 -9.24 1.49
CA VAL A 9 9.62 -8.17 0.59
C VAL A 9 9.09 -6.80 0.95
N GLN A 10 7.88 -6.73 1.50
CA GLN A 10 7.30 -5.44 1.89
C GLN A 10 6.26 -5.61 2.99
N ARG A 11 6.08 -4.52 3.73
CA ARG A 11 5.04 -4.37 4.74
C ARG A 11 4.04 -3.34 4.24
N VAL A 12 2.74 -3.70 4.28
CA VAL A 12 1.67 -2.86 3.74
C VAL A 12 0.69 -2.52 4.84
N THR A 13 0.36 -1.24 4.99
CA THR A 13 -0.64 -0.78 5.95
C THR A 13 -1.60 0.16 5.22
N THR A 14 -2.89 -0.16 5.27
CA THR A 14 -3.93 0.64 4.64
C THR A 14 -4.76 1.35 5.70
N TYR A 15 -5.00 2.64 5.47
CA TYR A 15 -5.84 3.49 6.30
C TYR A 15 -7.05 3.93 5.49
N ALA A 16 -8.22 3.86 6.11
CA ALA A 16 -9.46 4.33 5.52
C ALA A 16 -10.34 4.93 6.61
N PRO A 17 -11.25 5.87 6.27
CA PRO A 17 -12.22 6.35 7.24
C PRO A 17 -13.04 5.20 7.81
N TRP A 18 -13.29 5.22 9.12
CA TRP A 18 -14.05 4.16 9.80
C TRP A 18 -15.42 3.96 9.16
N SER A 19 -16.07 5.06 8.77
CA SER A 19 -17.37 5.02 8.11
C SER A 19 -17.38 4.22 6.80
N LEU A 20 -16.22 4.08 6.14
CA LEU A 20 -16.08 3.28 4.93
C LEU A 20 -15.67 1.83 5.24
N ALA A 21 -14.97 1.60 6.33
CA ALA A 21 -14.46 0.28 6.69
C ALA A 21 -15.47 -0.55 7.47
N GLU A 22 -16.32 0.09 8.27
CA GLU A 22 -17.29 -0.58 9.12
C GLU A 22 -18.28 -1.40 8.29
N GLY A 23 -18.44 -2.66 8.67
CA GLY A 23 -19.36 -3.57 7.99
C GLY A 23 -18.89 -4.05 6.62
N THR A 24 -17.65 -3.77 6.24
CA THR A 24 -17.06 -4.22 4.98
C THR A 24 -15.97 -5.26 5.21
N GLY A 25 -15.48 -5.85 4.12
CA GLY A 25 -14.35 -6.77 4.17
C GLY A 25 -12.99 -6.10 4.43
N LEU A 26 -12.93 -4.76 4.55
CA LEU A 26 -11.67 -4.04 4.81
C LEU A 26 -11.04 -4.38 6.16
N LEU A 27 -11.85 -4.80 7.13
CA LEU A 27 -11.37 -5.20 8.45
C LEU A 27 -10.90 -6.65 8.50
N ALA A 28 -11.09 -7.40 7.42
CA ALA A 28 -10.64 -8.77 7.34
C ALA A 28 -9.14 -8.83 7.05
N GLU A 29 -8.48 -9.89 7.52
CA GLU A 29 -7.06 -10.13 7.25
C GLU A 29 -6.79 -10.28 5.75
N GLU A 30 -7.73 -10.91 5.04
CA GLU A 30 -7.73 -10.96 3.59
C GLU A 30 -9.01 -10.33 3.05
N VAL A 31 -8.87 -9.44 2.06
CA VAL A 31 -10.02 -8.80 1.44
C VAL A 31 -10.70 -9.77 0.48
N GLY A 32 -11.97 -10.09 0.73
CA GLY A 32 -12.73 -11.07 -0.05
C GLY A 32 -13.39 -10.53 -1.32
N HIS A 33 -13.25 -9.24 -1.65
CA HIS A 33 -13.86 -8.66 -2.84
C HIS A 33 -13.07 -9.06 -4.09
N PRO A 34 -13.75 -9.37 -5.23
CA PRO A 34 -13.05 -9.77 -6.48
C PRO A 34 -12.02 -8.76 -6.98
N TYR A 35 -12.24 -7.47 -6.73
CA TYR A 35 -11.35 -6.39 -7.14
C TYR A 35 -10.53 -5.84 -5.96
N GLY A 36 -10.46 -6.58 -4.85
CA GLY A 36 -9.69 -6.19 -3.68
C GLY A 36 -10.25 -4.97 -2.98
N VAL A 37 -9.38 -4.21 -2.35
CA VAL A 37 -9.75 -3.01 -1.57
C VAL A 37 -10.46 -1.97 -2.43
N HIS A 38 -10.01 -1.75 -3.65
CA HIS A 38 -10.63 -0.77 -4.55
C HIS A 38 -12.06 -1.15 -4.91
N GLY A 39 -12.34 -2.44 -5.09
CA GLY A 39 -13.70 -2.90 -5.36
C GLY A 39 -14.65 -2.60 -4.21
N ILE A 40 -14.19 -2.74 -2.96
CA ILE A 40 -15.00 -2.40 -1.78
C ILE A 40 -15.35 -0.90 -1.77
N PHE A 41 -14.38 -0.03 -2.07
CA PHE A 41 -14.63 1.41 -2.13
C PHE A 41 -15.57 1.78 -3.28
N GLU A 42 -15.46 1.13 -4.42
CA GLU A 42 -16.38 1.35 -5.55
C GLU A 42 -17.82 0.97 -5.17
N ASP A 43 -18.01 -0.13 -4.45
CA ASP A 43 -19.33 -0.55 -3.96
C ASP A 43 -19.95 0.50 -3.03
N GLN A 44 -19.13 1.35 -2.41
CA GLN A 44 -19.60 2.45 -1.56
C GLN A 44 -19.68 3.79 -2.31
N GLY A 45 -19.49 3.78 -3.63
CA GLY A 45 -19.60 4.98 -4.45
C GLY A 45 -18.33 5.79 -4.63
N HIS A 46 -17.17 5.26 -4.20
CA HIS A 46 -15.88 5.91 -4.37
C HIS A 46 -15.16 5.34 -5.57
N VAL A 47 -15.17 6.07 -6.67
CA VAL A 47 -14.47 5.67 -7.89
C VAL A 47 -13.11 6.37 -7.92
N MET A 48 -12.05 5.59 -8.05
CA MET A 48 -10.69 6.12 -8.09
C MET A 48 -10.46 6.85 -9.41
N THR A 49 -10.14 8.14 -9.32
CA THR A 49 -9.85 8.99 -10.49
C THR A 49 -8.40 9.45 -10.52
N ARG A 50 -7.72 9.44 -9.40
CA ARG A 50 -6.33 9.88 -9.28
C ARG A 50 -5.62 9.09 -8.19
N ILE A 51 -4.38 8.78 -8.47
CA ILE A 51 -3.47 8.19 -7.49
C ILE A 51 -2.32 9.16 -7.27
N ARG A 52 -1.98 9.37 -6.01
CA ARG A 52 -0.79 10.12 -5.63
C ARG A 52 0.17 9.18 -4.91
N GLU A 53 1.40 9.12 -5.36
CA GLU A 53 2.44 8.34 -4.70
C GLU A 53 3.60 9.24 -4.32
N GLU A 54 3.99 9.18 -3.05
CA GLU A 54 5.19 9.82 -2.55
C GLU A 54 6.19 8.72 -2.22
N VAL A 55 7.35 8.77 -2.87
CA VAL A 55 8.40 7.75 -2.72
C VAL A 55 9.61 8.39 -2.08
N SER A 56 10.07 7.83 -0.99
CA SER A 56 11.30 8.24 -0.33
C SER A 56 12.13 7.03 0.07
N ALA A 57 13.41 7.24 0.31
CA ALA A 57 14.31 6.20 0.79
C ALA A 57 14.82 6.62 2.17
N ARG A 58 14.90 5.65 3.07
CA ARG A 58 15.39 5.88 4.43
C ARG A 58 15.94 4.59 5.03
N MET A 59 16.62 4.72 6.14
CA MET A 59 17.00 3.54 6.90
C MET A 59 15.78 3.02 7.67
N PRO A 60 15.68 1.69 7.84
CA PRO A 60 14.53 1.10 8.52
C PRO A 60 14.55 1.36 10.02
N ARG A 61 13.36 1.41 10.62
CA ARG A 61 13.21 1.35 12.07
C ARG A 61 13.48 -0.08 12.56
N PRO A 62 13.77 -0.26 13.86
CA PRO A 62 14.05 -1.61 14.40
C PRO A 62 12.92 -2.62 14.18
N ASP A 63 11.65 -2.18 14.31
CA ASP A 63 10.50 -3.05 14.07
C ASP A 63 10.40 -3.48 12.60
N GLU A 64 10.73 -2.59 11.68
CA GLU A 64 10.74 -2.90 10.25
C GLU A 64 11.88 -3.86 9.89
N ARG A 65 13.05 -3.67 10.49
CA ARG A 65 14.17 -4.58 10.28
C ARG A 65 13.82 -5.99 10.72
N ARG A 66 13.13 -6.11 11.84
CA ARG A 66 12.67 -7.40 12.36
C ARG A 66 11.62 -8.02 11.45
N ASP A 67 10.57 -7.27 11.11
CA ASP A 67 9.44 -7.78 10.34
C ASP A 67 9.84 -8.17 8.93
N LEU A 68 10.74 -7.40 8.32
CA LEU A 68 11.21 -7.62 6.95
C LEU A 68 12.50 -8.44 6.89
N ARG A 69 13.05 -8.85 8.01
CA ARG A 69 14.31 -9.61 8.11
C ARG A 69 15.46 -8.95 7.34
N LEU A 70 15.57 -7.63 7.48
CA LEU A 70 16.54 -6.85 6.72
C LEU A 70 17.98 -7.12 7.18
N PRO A 71 18.90 -7.39 6.24
CA PRO A 71 20.31 -7.38 6.55
C PRO A 71 20.79 -6.00 7.02
N PRO A 72 21.87 -5.91 7.80
CA PRO A 72 22.42 -4.61 8.18
C PRO A 72 22.76 -3.75 6.97
N GLY A 73 22.46 -2.45 7.06
CA GLY A 73 22.82 -1.48 6.03
C GLY A 73 21.88 -1.42 4.83
N VAL A 74 20.81 -2.23 4.78
CA VAL A 74 19.88 -2.20 3.66
C VAL A 74 18.81 -1.15 3.95
N PRO A 75 18.67 -0.11 3.09
CA PRO A 75 17.62 0.88 3.22
C PRO A 75 16.26 0.33 2.78
N VAL A 76 15.20 1.04 3.13
CA VAL A 76 13.85 0.76 2.65
C VAL A 76 13.36 1.88 1.74
N LEU A 77 12.46 1.54 0.81
CA LEU A 77 11.62 2.49 0.13
C LEU A 77 10.34 2.66 0.94
N ASP A 78 10.00 3.89 1.22
CA ASP A 78 8.78 4.28 1.92
C ASP A 78 7.86 4.91 0.89
N VAL A 79 6.78 4.23 0.55
CA VAL A 79 5.84 4.69 -0.47
C VAL A 79 4.51 4.97 0.19
N VAL A 80 4.04 6.20 0.06
CA VAL A 80 2.71 6.59 0.52
C VAL A 80 1.81 6.77 -0.70
N HIS A 81 0.85 5.87 -0.82
CA HIS A 81 -0.10 5.80 -1.92
C HIS A 81 -1.44 6.33 -1.45
N THR A 82 -1.93 7.39 -2.09
CA THR A 82 -3.23 7.98 -1.78
C THR A 82 -4.15 7.85 -2.97
N SER A 83 -5.32 7.26 -2.75
CA SER A 83 -6.36 7.15 -3.77
C SER A 83 -7.37 8.27 -3.59
N LEU A 84 -7.66 8.98 -4.68
CA LEU A 84 -8.59 10.10 -4.70
C LEU A 84 -9.82 9.73 -5.54
N ASP A 85 -11.01 10.10 -5.04
CA ASP A 85 -12.25 9.77 -5.70
C ASP A 85 -12.63 10.79 -6.79
N GLN A 86 -13.84 10.64 -7.34
CA GLN A 86 -14.35 11.50 -8.41
C GLN A 86 -14.55 12.95 -7.98
N GLN A 87 -14.54 13.23 -6.69
CA GLN A 87 -14.66 14.58 -6.13
C GLN A 87 -13.31 15.15 -5.69
N GLY A 88 -12.22 14.43 -5.97
CA GLY A 88 -10.88 14.83 -5.56
C GLY A 88 -10.61 14.63 -4.07
N GLN A 89 -11.43 13.85 -3.37
CA GLN A 89 -11.27 13.57 -1.95
C GLN A 89 -10.45 12.29 -1.75
N PRO A 90 -9.47 12.31 -0.83
CA PRO A 90 -8.77 11.08 -0.48
C PRO A 90 -9.69 10.15 0.31
N TYR A 91 -9.75 8.89 -0.06
CA TYR A 91 -10.57 7.89 0.63
C TYR A 91 -9.76 6.68 1.11
N GLU A 92 -8.54 6.55 0.63
CA GLU A 92 -7.66 5.46 1.03
C GLU A 92 -6.22 5.96 1.04
N LEU A 93 -5.46 5.55 2.04
CA LEU A 93 -4.04 5.82 2.13
C LEU A 93 -3.35 4.49 2.47
N THR A 94 -2.44 4.06 1.62
CA THR A 94 -1.69 2.83 1.83
C THR A 94 -0.20 3.15 1.92
N CYS A 95 0.41 2.69 2.99
CA CYS A 95 1.85 2.84 3.22
C CYS A 95 2.55 1.53 2.92
N PHE A 96 3.55 1.59 2.05
CA PHE A 96 4.40 0.46 1.72
C PHE A 96 5.79 0.72 2.26
N VAL A 97 6.34 -0.24 2.99
CA VAL A 97 7.75 -0.25 3.37
C VAL A 97 8.38 -1.43 2.66
N MET A 98 9.28 -1.15 1.73
CA MET A 98 9.83 -2.15 0.82
C MET A 98 11.31 -2.35 1.03
N ARG A 99 11.75 -3.60 0.98
CA ARG A 99 13.17 -3.95 0.97
C ARG A 99 13.77 -3.56 -0.38
N THR A 100 14.85 -2.79 -0.37
CA THR A 100 15.50 -2.36 -1.61
C THR A 100 16.42 -3.40 -2.20
N ASP A 101 16.79 -4.43 -1.45
CA ASP A 101 17.61 -5.53 -1.95
C ASP A 101 16.81 -6.58 -2.73
N LEU A 102 15.48 -6.62 -2.56
CA LEU A 102 14.60 -7.60 -3.22
C LEU A 102 13.51 -6.98 -4.08
N THR A 103 13.31 -5.66 -4.00
CA THR A 103 12.17 -5.00 -4.63
C THR A 103 12.60 -3.69 -5.28
N GLY A 104 12.04 -3.40 -6.44
CA GLY A 104 12.13 -2.12 -7.10
C GLY A 104 10.76 -1.63 -7.50
N LEU A 105 10.71 -0.41 -8.03
CA LEU A 105 9.49 0.18 -8.59
C LEU A 105 9.66 0.34 -10.10
N LEU A 106 8.61 0.02 -10.82
CA LEU A 106 8.57 0.21 -12.26
C LEU A 106 7.33 1.01 -12.62
N TYR A 107 7.52 2.06 -13.40
CA TYR A 107 6.41 2.88 -13.89
C TYR A 107 6.39 2.84 -15.40
N ASP A 108 5.22 2.62 -15.94
CA ASP A 108 4.97 2.65 -17.37
C ASP A 108 3.81 3.63 -17.59
N VAL A 109 4.14 4.83 -18.05
CA VAL A 109 3.19 5.94 -18.13
C VAL A 109 2.93 6.28 -19.60
N PRO A 110 1.67 6.23 -20.05
CA PRO A 110 1.35 6.65 -21.41
C PRO A 110 1.62 8.15 -21.60
N VAL A 111 2.16 8.49 -22.75
CA VAL A 111 2.43 9.88 -23.15
C VAL A 111 1.40 10.27 -24.22
N GLU A 112 0.64 11.29 -23.93
CA GLU A 112 -0.40 11.81 -24.83
C GLU A 112 0.18 12.75 -25.87
#